data_74a0a765609491e8fdd876dba8b59b53
#
_entry.id   74a0a765609491e8fdd876dba8b59b53
#
_cell.length_a   1.000
_cell.length_b   1.000
_cell.length_c   1.000
_cell.angle_alpha   90.00
_cell.angle_beta   90.00
_cell.angle_gamma   90.00
#
_symmetry.space_group_name_H-M   'P 1'
#
loop_
_entity.id
_entity.type
_entity.pdbx_description
1 polymer ?
#
loop_
_entity_poly.entity_id
_entity_poly.type
_entity_poly.pdbx_seq_one_letter_code
_entity_poly.pdbx_strand_id
1 'polypeptide(L)'
;MERIQGIFKGAIMDYTQYSVSQIMNLCRIPSPSGFTAVAQEYLLKELRTLGFEPYLSNKGSVLVCLGGEGEHLVLAAHVDTLGAMVRAIKGNGRLRFTKIGGYPENNIENENVTIHTRDGKTYSGTVYINGPAAHVYRDSGSSKRDDSTMEVVLDEVVKSKEDTQKLGISVGDFISLDPRAVHTESGFIKSRHLDDKASAGILLGLAAMVKDKELVLKRKVTLLFTMYEEVGHGATSGIPSDTTEMISVDMGAVGDDLETDEYKVSICAKDSGGPYDYQVTTELIRLAKEKNLNYAVDIYPFYGSDVEGALSAGYDIKHGLIGPGVFASHGYERTHTQGVENTLKLIAAYIAE
;
A
#
# COMPACT_ATOMS: atom_id res chain seq x y z
N MET A 1 -27.10 -33.21 -9.25
CA MET A 1 -26.22 -32.06 -9.47
C MET A 1 -27.00 -30.92 -10.16
N GLU A 2 -28.12 -30.53 -9.57
CA GLU A 2 -28.98 -29.44 -10.07
C GLU A 2 -29.70 -28.90 -8.85
N ARG A 3 -29.12 -27.89 -8.16
CA ARG A 3 -29.80 -27.05 -7.14
C ARG A 3 -28.87 -26.08 -6.41
N ILE A 4 -27.94 -25.40 -7.09
CA ILE A 4 -27.21 -24.23 -6.55
C ILE A 4 -27.04 -23.14 -7.64
N GLN A 5 -28.05 -22.90 -8.46
CA GLN A 5 -28.02 -21.80 -9.46
C GLN A 5 -29.23 -20.85 -9.29
N GLY A 6 -29.61 -20.51 -8.09
CA GLY A 6 -30.84 -19.75 -7.92
C GLY A 6 -30.97 -18.83 -6.73
N ILE A 7 -29.91 -18.19 -6.19
CA ILE A 7 -30.06 -17.26 -5.04
C ILE A 7 -29.19 -16.00 -5.13
N PHE A 8 -28.75 -15.54 -6.29
CA PHE A 8 -28.09 -14.23 -6.38
C PHE A 8 -28.67 -13.38 -7.53
N LYS A 9 -29.96 -13.08 -7.45
CA LYS A 9 -30.56 -11.97 -8.18
C LYS A 9 -31.13 -11.00 -7.14
N GLY A 10 -30.41 -9.89 -6.87
CA GLY A 10 -30.99 -8.74 -6.20
C GLY A 10 -30.33 -8.18 -4.93
N ALA A 11 -29.19 -8.69 -4.47
CA ALA A 11 -28.46 -7.99 -3.41
C ALA A 11 -27.49 -6.96 -4.05
N ILE A 12 -27.69 -5.67 -3.77
CA ILE A 12 -26.71 -4.62 -4.09
C ILE A 12 -25.39 -4.99 -3.39
N MET A 13 -24.28 -4.93 -4.13
CA MET A 13 -22.95 -5.21 -3.57
C MET A 13 -22.64 -4.20 -2.46
N ASP A 14 -22.17 -4.66 -1.32
CA ASP A 14 -21.58 -3.79 -0.29
C ASP A 14 -20.16 -3.46 -0.70
N TYR A 15 -19.97 -2.30 -1.33
CA TYR A 15 -18.68 -1.86 -1.87
C TYR A 15 -17.63 -1.61 -0.78
N THR A 16 -18.06 -1.24 0.43
CA THR A 16 -17.17 -1.12 1.58
C THR A 16 -16.61 -2.49 1.98
N GLN A 17 -17.46 -3.50 2.11
CA GLN A 17 -17.02 -4.86 2.42
C GLN A 17 -16.20 -5.48 1.27
N TYR A 18 -16.54 -5.16 0.02
CA TYR A 18 -15.71 -5.55 -1.12
C TYR A 18 -14.31 -4.91 -1.02
N SER A 19 -14.22 -3.59 -0.76
CA SER A 19 -12.93 -2.89 -0.55
C SER A 19 -12.13 -3.53 0.58
N VAL A 20 -12.75 -3.80 1.73
CA VAL A 20 -12.09 -4.48 2.87
C VAL A 20 -11.57 -5.86 2.46
N SER A 21 -12.34 -6.61 1.69
CA SER A 21 -11.90 -7.93 1.19
C SER A 21 -10.68 -7.80 0.26
N GLN A 22 -10.66 -6.79 -0.60
CA GLN A 22 -9.54 -6.51 -1.49
C GLN A 22 -8.30 -6.07 -0.70
N ILE A 23 -8.45 -5.22 0.31
CA ILE A 23 -7.38 -4.84 1.24
C ILE A 23 -6.75 -6.08 1.87
N MET A 24 -7.58 -6.96 2.45
CA MET A 24 -7.11 -8.18 3.11
C MET A 24 -6.40 -9.13 2.15
N ASN A 25 -6.85 -9.22 0.90
CA ASN A 25 -6.19 -10.04 -0.13
C ASN A 25 -4.84 -9.43 -0.54
N LEU A 26 -4.82 -8.12 -0.83
CA LEU A 26 -3.59 -7.42 -1.22
C LEU A 26 -2.53 -7.46 -0.11
N CYS A 27 -2.92 -7.24 1.15
CA CYS A 27 -1.98 -7.30 2.28
C CYS A 27 -1.28 -8.66 2.39
N ARG A 28 -1.92 -9.76 1.99
CA ARG A 28 -1.32 -11.11 2.02
C ARG A 28 -0.37 -11.40 0.86
N ILE A 29 -0.32 -10.53 -0.15
CA ILE A 29 0.56 -10.69 -1.31
C ILE A 29 1.88 -9.98 -1.02
N PRO A 30 3.02 -10.68 -0.96
CA PRO A 30 4.33 -10.04 -0.84
C PRO A 30 4.61 -9.16 -2.05
N SER A 31 4.99 -7.90 -1.80
CA SER A 31 5.32 -6.96 -2.88
C SER A 31 6.35 -5.90 -2.48
N PRO A 32 7.50 -6.24 -1.84
CA PRO A 32 8.54 -5.23 -1.61
C PRO A 32 8.90 -4.54 -2.92
N SER A 33 9.18 -3.23 -2.89
CA SER A 33 9.50 -2.44 -4.10
C SER A 33 10.54 -3.16 -4.96
N GLY A 34 10.20 -3.40 -6.22
CA GLY A 34 11.00 -4.20 -7.16
C GLY A 34 10.65 -5.70 -7.22
N PHE A 35 9.82 -6.21 -6.31
CA PHE A 35 9.32 -7.60 -6.32
C PHE A 35 7.78 -7.61 -6.32
N THR A 36 7.16 -7.04 -7.32
CA THR A 36 5.72 -6.72 -7.33
C THR A 36 4.89 -7.52 -8.33
N ALA A 37 5.48 -8.46 -9.07
CA ALA A 37 4.81 -9.17 -10.15
C ALA A 37 3.50 -9.88 -9.73
N VAL A 38 3.47 -10.50 -8.54
CA VAL A 38 2.27 -11.20 -8.04
C VAL A 38 1.15 -10.20 -7.72
N ALA A 39 1.49 -9.04 -7.17
CA ALA A 39 0.51 -7.97 -6.92
C ALA A 39 -0.04 -7.39 -8.23
N GLN A 40 0.82 -7.21 -9.25
CA GLN A 40 0.40 -6.79 -10.60
C GLN A 40 -0.59 -7.77 -11.20
N GLU A 41 -0.27 -9.08 -11.19
CA GLU A 41 -1.15 -10.13 -11.70
C GLU A 41 -2.51 -10.15 -10.98
N TYR A 42 -2.49 -9.97 -9.66
CA TYR A 42 -3.71 -9.87 -8.87
C TYR A 42 -4.59 -8.72 -9.33
N LEU A 43 -4.04 -7.50 -9.43
CA LEU A 43 -4.76 -6.30 -9.87
C LEU A 43 -5.31 -6.44 -11.30
N LEU A 44 -4.49 -6.93 -12.23
CA LEU A 44 -4.91 -7.18 -13.61
C LEU A 44 -6.09 -8.16 -13.67
N LYS A 45 -6.05 -9.23 -12.87
CA LYS A 45 -7.10 -10.23 -12.80
C LYS A 45 -8.40 -9.65 -12.23
N GLU A 46 -8.32 -8.94 -11.09
CA GLU A 46 -9.49 -8.35 -10.44
C GLU A 46 -10.17 -7.31 -11.35
N LEU A 47 -9.41 -6.41 -11.96
CA LEU A 47 -9.94 -5.40 -12.86
C LEU A 47 -10.58 -6.03 -14.13
N ARG A 48 -9.99 -7.09 -14.68
CA ARG A 48 -10.60 -7.85 -15.79
C ARG A 48 -11.87 -8.55 -15.35
N THR A 49 -11.92 -9.09 -14.13
CA THR A 49 -13.13 -9.72 -13.58
C THR A 49 -14.27 -8.71 -13.44
N LEU A 50 -13.94 -7.45 -13.11
CA LEU A 50 -14.88 -6.34 -13.13
C LEU A 50 -15.26 -5.90 -14.55
N GLY A 51 -14.60 -6.41 -15.61
CA GLY A 51 -14.91 -6.14 -17.01
C GLY A 51 -14.20 -4.92 -17.59
N PHE A 52 -13.11 -4.47 -16.97
CA PHE A 52 -12.24 -3.43 -17.49
C PHE A 52 -11.06 -4.02 -18.27
N GLU A 53 -10.33 -3.16 -18.99
CA GLU A 53 -9.15 -3.51 -19.80
C GLU A 53 -7.88 -2.88 -19.19
N PRO A 54 -7.35 -3.43 -18.08
CA PRO A 54 -6.12 -2.93 -17.47
C PRO A 54 -4.89 -3.30 -18.29
N TYR A 55 -3.86 -2.46 -18.21
CA TYR A 55 -2.57 -2.69 -18.85
C TYR A 55 -1.40 -2.33 -17.92
N LEU A 56 -0.21 -2.82 -18.26
CA LEU A 56 1.03 -2.52 -17.54
C LEU A 56 1.81 -1.41 -18.26
N SER A 57 2.33 -0.47 -17.48
CA SER A 57 3.41 0.41 -17.94
C SER A 57 4.74 -0.35 -18.04
N ASN A 58 5.74 0.22 -18.71
CA ASN A 58 7.09 -0.39 -18.75
C ASN A 58 7.71 -0.58 -17.35
N LYS A 59 7.34 0.25 -16.39
CA LYS A 59 7.80 0.20 -14.99
C LYS A 59 6.99 -0.78 -14.13
N GLY A 60 5.92 -1.36 -14.69
CA GLY A 60 5.07 -2.34 -14.03
C GLY A 60 3.86 -1.76 -13.31
N SER A 61 3.63 -0.45 -13.35
CA SER A 61 2.39 0.12 -12.81
C SER A 61 1.18 -0.41 -13.59
N VAL A 62 0.09 -0.72 -12.87
CA VAL A 62 -1.17 -1.15 -13.49
C VAL A 62 -2.05 0.06 -13.71
N LEU A 63 -2.51 0.25 -14.94
CA LEU A 63 -3.43 1.33 -15.31
C LEU A 63 -4.73 0.77 -15.84
N VAL A 64 -5.82 1.47 -15.53
CA VAL A 64 -7.14 1.17 -16.09
C VAL A 64 -7.99 2.43 -16.21
N CYS A 65 -8.51 2.69 -17.39
CA CYS A 65 -9.52 3.74 -17.59
C CYS A 65 -10.90 3.20 -17.19
N LEU A 66 -11.55 3.86 -16.24
CA LEU A 66 -12.91 3.51 -15.80
C LEU A 66 -13.97 4.06 -16.76
N GLY A 67 -13.62 5.02 -17.60
CA GLY A 67 -14.51 5.70 -18.54
C GLY A 67 -14.65 7.19 -18.26
N GLY A 68 -15.79 7.77 -18.67
CA GLY A 68 -16.03 9.20 -18.62
C GLY A 68 -15.38 9.97 -19.77
N GLU A 69 -15.70 11.26 -19.88
CA GLU A 69 -15.21 12.16 -20.93
C GLU A 69 -14.83 13.52 -20.31
N GLY A 70 -14.04 14.32 -21.03
CA GLY A 70 -13.63 15.67 -20.60
C GLY A 70 -12.29 15.67 -19.85
N GLU A 71 -12.18 16.47 -18.79
CA GLU A 71 -10.95 16.60 -18.02
C GLU A 71 -10.52 15.24 -17.44
N HIS A 72 -9.21 14.95 -17.53
CA HIS A 72 -8.67 13.66 -17.16
C HIS A 72 -8.10 13.67 -15.74
N LEU A 73 -8.78 12.97 -14.86
CA LEU A 73 -8.34 12.70 -13.50
C LEU A 73 -7.64 11.34 -13.41
N VAL A 74 -6.48 11.31 -12.79
CA VAL A 74 -5.81 10.07 -12.35
C VAL A 74 -5.96 9.93 -10.84
N LEU A 75 -6.44 8.78 -10.37
CA LEU A 75 -6.43 8.37 -8.99
C LEU A 75 -5.32 7.34 -8.80
N ALA A 76 -4.32 7.66 -8.00
CA ALA A 76 -3.17 6.79 -7.79
C ALA A 76 -3.15 6.22 -6.38
N ALA A 77 -2.77 4.94 -6.27
CA ALA A 77 -2.44 4.26 -5.02
C ALA A 77 -1.26 3.33 -5.28
N HIS A 78 -0.40 3.10 -4.29
CA HIS A 78 0.69 2.17 -4.50
C HIS A 78 0.41 0.78 -3.91
N VAL A 79 1.05 -0.24 -4.45
CA VAL A 79 0.95 -1.62 -3.95
C VAL A 79 2.31 -2.25 -3.65
N ASP A 80 3.39 -1.54 -3.98
CA ASP A 80 4.68 -1.92 -3.44
C ASP A 80 4.74 -1.61 -1.93
N THR A 81 5.61 -2.32 -1.26
CA THR A 81 5.68 -2.28 0.21
C THR A 81 7.10 -2.12 0.68
N LEU A 82 7.23 -1.71 1.91
CA LEU A 82 8.45 -1.87 2.68
C LEU A 82 8.89 -3.33 2.66
N GLY A 83 10.20 -3.54 2.77
CA GLY A 83 10.79 -4.88 2.82
C GLY A 83 12.28 -4.80 3.01
N ALA A 84 12.97 -5.84 2.60
CA ALA A 84 14.44 -5.87 2.65
C ALA A 84 15.02 -6.72 1.52
N MET A 85 16.34 -6.69 1.42
CA MET A 85 17.09 -7.50 0.46
C MET A 85 18.31 -8.13 1.15
N VAL A 86 18.65 -9.34 0.76
CA VAL A 86 19.86 -10.01 1.24
C VAL A 86 21.09 -9.22 0.81
N ARG A 87 21.81 -8.64 1.79
CA ARG A 87 23.03 -7.86 1.56
C ARG A 87 24.29 -8.71 1.62
N ALA A 88 24.30 -9.71 2.52
CA ALA A 88 25.40 -10.65 2.67
C ALA A 88 24.96 -11.92 3.39
N ILE A 89 25.63 -13.04 3.11
CA ILE A 89 25.51 -14.28 3.89
C ILE A 89 26.70 -14.36 4.84
N LYS A 90 26.45 -14.44 6.13
CA LYS A 90 27.45 -14.50 7.19
C LYS A 90 28.09 -15.88 7.26
N GLY A 91 29.28 -15.98 7.85
CA GLY A 91 29.98 -17.26 8.02
C GLY A 91 29.20 -18.35 8.78
N ASN A 92 28.24 -17.95 9.63
CA ASN A 92 27.34 -18.85 10.36
C ASN A 92 26.05 -19.19 9.60
N GLY A 93 25.90 -18.79 8.35
CA GLY A 93 24.74 -19.04 7.51
C GLY A 93 23.59 -18.03 7.66
N ARG A 94 23.62 -17.11 8.63
CA ARG A 94 22.61 -16.08 8.81
C ARG A 94 22.74 -14.98 7.76
N LEU A 95 21.65 -14.23 7.52
CA LEU A 95 21.63 -13.20 6.50
C LEU A 95 21.78 -11.81 7.11
N ARG A 96 22.71 -11.01 6.58
CA ARG A 96 22.69 -9.57 6.72
C ARG A 96 21.76 -9.01 5.64
N PHE A 97 20.89 -8.08 6.00
CA PHE A 97 19.95 -7.46 5.07
C PHE A 97 20.19 -5.96 4.91
N THR A 98 19.58 -5.36 3.92
CA THR A 98 19.41 -3.92 3.75
C THR A 98 17.94 -3.61 3.54
N LYS A 99 17.46 -2.48 4.07
CA LYS A 99 16.05 -2.08 3.93
C LYS A 99 15.70 -1.72 2.50
N ILE A 100 14.44 -1.94 2.14
CA ILE A 100 13.75 -1.37 0.99
C ILE A 100 12.67 -0.46 1.57
N GLY A 101 12.72 0.82 1.20
CA GLY A 101 11.90 1.86 1.80
C GLY A 101 12.39 2.34 3.18
N GLY A 102 11.65 3.27 3.78
CA GLY A 102 12.04 3.95 5.00
C GLY A 102 11.25 3.48 6.23
N TYR A 103 11.84 2.71 7.13
CA TYR A 103 11.23 2.33 8.41
C TYR A 103 12.26 2.22 9.53
N PRO A 104 11.86 2.43 10.81
CA PRO A 104 12.71 2.14 11.96
C PRO A 104 12.95 0.64 12.10
N GLU A 105 14.20 0.20 12.28
CA GLU A 105 14.56 -1.21 12.35
C GLU A 105 13.94 -1.96 13.55
N ASN A 106 13.66 -1.24 14.63
CA ASN A 106 12.96 -1.82 15.78
C ASN A 106 11.51 -2.27 15.46
N ASN A 107 10.91 -1.74 14.38
CA ASN A 107 9.57 -2.15 13.95
C ASN A 107 9.54 -3.57 13.35
N ILE A 108 10.72 -4.11 13.01
CA ILE A 108 10.84 -5.46 12.43
C ILE A 108 11.57 -6.45 13.34
N GLU A 109 12.01 -6.04 14.53
CA GLU A 109 12.59 -6.97 15.51
C GLU A 109 11.59 -8.04 15.91
N ASN A 110 12.00 -9.30 15.86
CA ASN A 110 11.19 -10.49 16.07
C ASN A 110 10.07 -10.72 15.03
N GLU A 111 10.17 -10.07 13.85
CA GLU A 111 9.21 -10.30 12.78
C GLU A 111 9.60 -11.51 11.95
N ASN A 112 8.59 -12.29 11.55
CA ASN A 112 8.78 -13.35 10.57
C ASN A 112 8.94 -12.75 9.17
N VAL A 113 9.76 -13.39 8.38
CA VAL A 113 10.07 -12.97 7.02
C VAL A 113 10.07 -14.15 6.05
N THR A 114 9.87 -13.84 4.78
CA THR A 114 10.06 -14.80 3.69
C THR A 114 11.17 -14.29 2.77
N ILE A 115 12.15 -15.13 2.51
CA ILE A 115 13.21 -14.91 1.54
C ILE A 115 12.77 -15.47 0.20
N HIS A 116 12.80 -14.65 -0.85
CA HIS A 116 12.41 -14.99 -2.22
C HIS A 116 13.66 -15.09 -3.09
N THR A 117 14.02 -16.32 -3.48
CA THR A 117 15.21 -16.55 -4.29
C THR A 117 14.95 -16.30 -5.79
N ARG A 118 16.01 -16.07 -6.57
CA ARG A 118 15.91 -15.83 -8.01
C ARG A 118 15.43 -17.05 -8.81
N ASP A 119 15.55 -18.27 -8.25
CA ASP A 119 15.04 -19.51 -8.86
C ASP A 119 13.59 -19.83 -8.43
N GLY A 120 12.91 -18.90 -7.75
CA GLY A 120 11.50 -18.99 -7.39
C GLY A 120 11.19 -19.80 -6.13
N LYS A 121 12.21 -20.20 -5.36
CA LYS A 121 12.00 -20.82 -4.04
C LYS A 121 11.78 -19.76 -2.96
N THR A 122 11.16 -20.19 -1.88
CA THR A 122 10.95 -19.36 -0.69
C THR A 122 11.43 -20.08 0.55
N TYR A 123 11.98 -19.30 1.49
CA TYR A 123 12.41 -19.79 2.81
C TYR A 123 11.90 -18.85 3.88
N SER A 124 11.48 -19.40 5.01
CA SER A 124 11.11 -18.60 6.17
C SER A 124 12.31 -18.28 7.05
N GLY A 125 12.17 -17.25 7.86
CA GLY A 125 13.12 -16.85 8.86
C GLY A 125 12.56 -15.77 9.77
N THR A 126 13.36 -15.32 10.73
CA THR A 126 12.97 -14.27 11.68
C THR A 126 14.09 -13.26 11.81
N VAL A 127 13.71 -11.98 11.93
CA VAL A 127 14.65 -10.88 12.16
C VAL A 127 14.98 -10.79 13.66
N TYR A 128 16.26 -10.89 14.00
CA TYR A 128 16.74 -10.73 15.36
C TYR A 128 17.89 -9.73 15.43
N ILE A 129 18.12 -9.18 16.62
CA ILE A 129 19.43 -8.56 16.94
C ILE A 129 20.51 -9.66 17.06
N ASN A 130 21.77 -9.31 16.89
CA ASN A 130 22.87 -10.28 16.95
C ASN A 130 22.98 -11.03 18.30
N GLY A 131 22.48 -10.42 19.37
CA GLY A 131 22.46 -11.01 20.72
C GLY A 131 21.06 -10.97 21.35
N PRO A 132 20.08 -11.81 20.88
CA PRO A 132 18.68 -11.64 21.25
C PRO A 132 18.30 -12.21 22.62
N ALA A 133 19.10 -13.13 23.17
CA ALA A 133 18.76 -13.86 24.41
C ALA A 133 19.07 -13.03 25.66
N ALA A 134 18.04 -12.48 26.32
CA ALA A 134 18.20 -11.71 27.56
C ALA A 134 18.91 -12.46 28.70
N HIS A 135 18.84 -13.80 28.71
CA HIS A 135 19.56 -14.63 29.67
C HIS A 135 21.06 -14.77 29.40
N VAL A 136 21.53 -14.35 28.21
CA VAL A 136 22.94 -14.45 27.79
C VAL A 136 23.55 -13.07 27.60
N TYR A 137 22.81 -12.14 26.99
CA TYR A 137 23.30 -10.82 26.62
C TYR A 137 22.63 -9.74 27.48
N ARG A 138 23.40 -9.09 28.35
CA ARG A 138 22.89 -8.05 29.27
C ARG A 138 22.44 -6.79 28.59
N ASP A 139 22.95 -6.52 27.38
CA ASP A 139 22.69 -5.36 26.56
C ASP A 139 21.63 -5.60 25.48
N SER A 140 20.97 -6.77 25.47
CA SER A 140 19.93 -7.10 24.47
C SER A 140 18.82 -6.04 24.40
N GLY A 141 18.45 -5.43 25.53
CA GLY A 141 17.43 -4.37 25.58
C GLY A 141 17.91 -2.97 25.17
N SER A 142 19.23 -2.71 25.23
CA SER A 142 19.81 -1.37 24.96
C SER A 142 20.68 -1.33 23.70
N SER A 143 20.98 -2.46 23.08
CA SER A 143 21.72 -2.51 21.83
C SER A 143 20.98 -1.73 20.74
N LYS A 144 21.71 -0.96 19.94
CA LYS A 144 21.14 -0.26 18.79
C LYS A 144 20.50 -1.25 17.82
N ARG A 145 19.38 -0.89 17.24
CA ARG A 145 18.74 -1.61 16.14
C ARG A 145 19.09 -0.90 14.85
N ASP A 146 19.94 -1.55 14.06
CA ASP A 146 20.32 -1.10 12.71
C ASP A 146 20.80 -2.27 11.85
N ASP A 147 21.12 -2.02 10.60
CA ASP A 147 21.55 -3.04 9.62
C ASP A 147 22.88 -3.72 9.96
N SER A 148 23.64 -3.22 10.94
CA SER A 148 24.89 -3.81 11.42
C SER A 148 24.66 -4.74 12.62
N THR A 149 23.62 -4.48 13.40
CA THR A 149 23.30 -5.17 14.66
C THR A 149 22.16 -6.17 14.55
N MET A 150 21.46 -6.19 13.41
CA MET A 150 20.35 -7.11 13.14
C MET A 150 20.70 -8.08 12.01
N GLU A 151 20.04 -9.23 12.02
CA GLU A 151 20.23 -10.30 11.06
C GLU A 151 18.94 -11.12 10.87
N VAL A 152 18.81 -11.81 9.75
CA VAL A 152 17.78 -12.83 9.56
C VAL A 152 18.35 -14.19 9.90
N VAL A 153 17.68 -14.90 10.78
CA VAL A 153 17.93 -16.30 11.11
C VAL A 153 16.95 -17.14 10.32
N LEU A 154 17.46 -18.02 9.45
CA LEU A 154 16.64 -18.90 8.62
C LEU A 154 16.05 -20.05 9.42
N ASP A 155 14.84 -20.48 9.10
CA ASP A 155 14.21 -21.68 9.66
C ASP A 155 14.68 -22.95 8.91
N GLU A 156 16.00 -22.97 8.59
CA GLU A 156 16.68 -24.06 7.88
C GLU A 156 17.91 -24.56 8.66
N VAL A 157 18.29 -25.79 8.43
CA VAL A 157 19.47 -26.37 9.07
C VAL A 157 20.73 -25.90 8.34
N VAL A 158 21.14 -24.68 8.63
CA VAL A 158 22.37 -24.07 8.09
C VAL A 158 23.33 -23.70 9.22
N LYS A 159 24.63 -23.94 9.04
CA LYS A 159 25.70 -23.63 9.99
C LYS A 159 26.86 -22.87 9.35
N SER A 160 26.84 -22.75 8.05
CA SER A 160 27.87 -22.06 7.29
C SER A 160 27.26 -21.27 6.12
N LYS A 161 28.05 -20.36 5.56
CA LYS A 161 27.72 -19.62 4.35
C LYS A 161 27.40 -20.58 3.19
N GLU A 162 28.18 -21.64 3.07
CA GLU A 162 28.05 -22.65 2.03
C GLU A 162 26.72 -23.41 2.13
N ASP A 163 26.24 -23.68 3.34
CA ASP A 163 24.95 -24.36 3.54
C ASP A 163 23.81 -23.46 3.05
N THR A 164 23.82 -22.18 3.40
CA THR A 164 22.82 -21.22 2.93
C THR A 164 22.87 -21.06 1.40
N GLN A 165 24.06 -21.01 0.81
CA GLN A 165 24.21 -20.93 -0.65
C GLN A 165 23.69 -22.19 -1.36
N LYS A 166 23.79 -23.37 -0.78
CA LYS A 166 23.21 -24.62 -1.33
C LYS A 166 21.68 -24.57 -1.39
N LEU A 167 21.01 -23.77 -0.56
CA LEU A 167 19.56 -23.54 -0.66
C LEU A 167 19.19 -22.71 -1.90
N GLY A 168 20.17 -22.04 -2.53
CA GLY A 168 19.97 -21.12 -3.65
C GLY A 168 19.86 -19.65 -3.21
N ILE A 169 19.98 -19.38 -1.90
CA ILE A 169 19.93 -18.01 -1.36
C ILE A 169 21.20 -17.25 -1.76
N SER A 170 21.03 -16.04 -2.26
CA SER A 170 22.12 -15.19 -2.75
C SER A 170 21.91 -13.72 -2.41
N VAL A 171 22.97 -12.93 -2.56
CA VAL A 171 22.90 -11.47 -2.45
C VAL A 171 21.97 -10.93 -3.52
N GLY A 172 21.07 -10.04 -3.13
CA GLY A 172 20.05 -9.46 -3.99
C GLY A 172 18.71 -10.21 -4.00
N ASP A 173 18.57 -11.29 -3.23
CA ASP A 173 17.26 -11.92 -3.01
C ASP A 173 16.38 -11.05 -2.11
N PHE A 174 15.09 -11.00 -2.42
CA PHE A 174 14.13 -10.17 -1.69
C PHE A 174 13.72 -10.82 -0.37
N ILE A 175 13.40 -9.98 0.60
CA ILE A 175 12.88 -10.37 1.91
C ILE A 175 11.59 -9.58 2.14
N SER A 176 10.46 -10.30 2.21
CA SER A 176 9.18 -9.72 2.59
C SER A 176 8.90 -9.95 4.08
N LEU A 177 8.30 -8.95 4.72
CA LEU A 177 7.85 -9.02 6.11
C LEU A 177 6.49 -9.71 6.18
N ASP A 178 6.24 -10.49 7.24
CA ASP A 178 4.91 -11.07 7.47
C ASP A 178 3.88 -9.96 7.69
N PRO A 179 2.84 -9.86 6.88
CA PRO A 179 1.84 -8.80 7.00
C PRO A 179 0.96 -8.93 8.25
N ARG A 180 0.83 -10.12 8.82
CA ARG A 180 -0.06 -10.42 9.96
C ARG A 180 -1.46 -9.83 9.80
N ALA A 181 -2.05 -9.93 8.59
CA ALA A 181 -3.30 -9.30 8.23
C ALA A 181 -4.50 -9.89 8.99
N VAL A 182 -5.21 -9.04 9.74
CA VAL A 182 -6.36 -9.38 10.57
C VAL A 182 -7.47 -8.34 10.38
N HIS A 183 -8.71 -8.81 10.15
CA HIS A 183 -9.92 -8.00 10.24
C HIS A 183 -10.73 -8.47 11.43
N THR A 184 -11.02 -7.56 12.37
CA THR A 184 -11.73 -7.88 13.62
C THR A 184 -13.24 -7.71 13.43
N GLU A 185 -14.04 -8.36 14.28
CA GLU A 185 -15.50 -8.20 14.30
C GLU A 185 -15.95 -6.77 14.60
N SER A 186 -15.13 -6.00 15.33
CA SER A 186 -15.37 -4.59 15.62
C SER A 186 -14.99 -3.64 14.48
N GLY A 187 -14.53 -4.16 13.34
CA GLY A 187 -14.23 -3.40 12.13
C GLY A 187 -12.80 -2.90 12.01
N PHE A 188 -11.90 -3.20 12.95
CA PHE A 188 -10.49 -2.84 12.79
C PHE A 188 -9.78 -3.76 11.79
N ILE A 189 -9.02 -3.15 10.91
CA ILE A 189 -8.12 -3.83 9.97
C ILE A 189 -6.69 -3.56 10.45
N LYS A 190 -5.96 -4.63 10.73
CA LYS A 190 -4.56 -4.57 11.16
C LYS A 190 -3.71 -5.36 10.20
N SER A 191 -2.64 -4.77 9.74
CA SER A 191 -1.64 -5.43 8.89
C SER A 191 -0.39 -4.56 8.82
N ARG A 192 0.75 -5.13 8.47
CA ARG A 192 1.76 -4.34 7.77
C ARG A 192 1.24 -4.01 6.39
N HIS A 193 1.70 -2.90 5.82
CA HIS A 193 1.43 -2.55 4.43
C HIS A 193 -0.02 -2.16 4.12
N LEU A 194 -0.78 -1.64 5.12
CA LEU A 194 -2.00 -0.87 4.84
C LEU A 194 -1.65 0.40 4.06
N ASP A 195 -0.48 0.91 4.30
CA ASP A 195 0.28 1.80 3.46
C ASP A 195 0.87 1.02 2.26
N ASP A 196 0.35 1.12 1.03
CA ASP A 196 -0.91 1.82 0.69
C ASP A 196 -1.93 0.84 0.08
N LYS A 197 -1.85 -0.43 0.47
CA LYS A 197 -2.81 -1.47 0.02
C LYS A 197 -4.24 -1.20 0.50
N ALA A 198 -4.40 -0.35 1.53
CA ALA A 198 -5.72 0.10 1.95
C ALA A 198 -6.38 0.92 0.84
N SER A 199 -5.69 1.91 0.30
CA SER A 199 -6.23 2.74 -0.77
C SER A 199 -6.34 1.97 -2.09
N ALA A 200 -5.39 1.09 -2.39
CA ALA A 200 -5.51 0.21 -3.56
C ALA A 200 -6.80 -0.64 -3.50
N GLY A 201 -7.14 -1.19 -2.34
CA GLY A 201 -8.41 -1.92 -2.14
C GLY A 201 -9.64 -1.01 -2.26
N ILE A 202 -9.56 0.24 -1.81
CA ILE A 202 -10.62 1.26 -1.97
C ILE A 202 -10.83 1.58 -3.45
N LEU A 203 -9.76 1.76 -4.23
CA LEU A 203 -9.86 2.00 -5.67
C LEU A 203 -10.46 0.82 -6.44
N LEU A 204 -10.22 -0.43 -6.01
CA LEU A 204 -10.93 -1.59 -6.55
C LEU A 204 -12.43 -1.55 -6.21
N GLY A 205 -12.81 -1.11 -5.01
CA GLY A 205 -14.19 -0.86 -4.64
C GLY A 205 -14.87 0.22 -5.50
N LEU A 206 -14.15 1.30 -5.78
CA LEU A 206 -14.60 2.35 -6.69
C LEU A 206 -14.84 1.81 -8.11
N ALA A 207 -13.91 0.99 -8.62
CA ALA A 207 -14.08 0.33 -9.92
C ALA A 207 -15.34 -0.55 -9.96
N ALA A 208 -15.64 -1.28 -8.88
CA ALA A 208 -16.87 -2.07 -8.77
C ALA A 208 -18.13 -1.20 -8.81
N MET A 209 -18.15 -0.04 -8.12
CA MET A 209 -19.27 0.91 -8.18
C MET A 209 -19.51 1.42 -9.61
N VAL A 210 -18.45 1.77 -10.32
CA VAL A 210 -18.55 2.22 -11.73
C VAL A 210 -19.07 1.09 -12.62
N LYS A 211 -18.56 -0.12 -12.44
CA LYS A 211 -18.99 -1.31 -13.17
C LYS A 211 -20.49 -1.59 -13.02
N ASP A 212 -21.01 -1.49 -11.81
CA ASP A 212 -22.40 -1.76 -11.50
C ASP A 212 -23.33 -0.58 -11.85
N LYS A 213 -22.78 0.51 -12.39
CA LYS A 213 -23.47 1.76 -12.76
C LYS A 213 -24.12 2.49 -11.58
N GLU A 214 -23.65 2.22 -10.38
CA GLU A 214 -24.05 2.97 -9.17
C GLU A 214 -23.41 4.37 -9.13
N LEU A 215 -22.41 4.62 -10.02
CA LEU A 215 -21.66 5.84 -10.11
C LEU A 215 -21.56 6.30 -11.58
N VAL A 216 -22.00 7.53 -11.84
CA VAL A 216 -21.88 8.17 -13.15
C VAL A 216 -20.68 9.09 -13.16
N LEU A 217 -19.72 8.83 -14.03
CA LEU A 217 -18.52 9.65 -14.17
C LEU A 217 -18.85 10.95 -14.91
N LYS A 218 -18.46 12.08 -14.35
CA LYS A 218 -18.60 13.41 -14.98
C LYS A 218 -17.33 13.88 -15.67
N ARG A 219 -16.27 13.13 -15.52
CA ARG A 219 -14.95 13.38 -16.11
C ARG A 219 -14.29 12.05 -16.50
N LYS A 220 -13.26 12.09 -17.31
CA LYS A 220 -12.45 10.90 -17.63
C LYS A 220 -11.66 10.50 -16.40
N VAL A 221 -11.75 9.22 -15.98
CA VAL A 221 -11.10 8.71 -14.77
C VAL A 221 -10.22 7.51 -15.10
N THR A 222 -8.96 7.57 -14.70
CA THR A 222 -8.00 6.45 -14.76
C THR A 222 -7.51 6.12 -13.36
N LEU A 223 -7.51 4.83 -13.00
CA LEU A 223 -6.79 4.34 -11.84
C LEU A 223 -5.36 4.00 -12.22
N LEU A 224 -4.42 4.36 -11.37
CA LEU A 224 -3.00 4.09 -11.49
C LEU A 224 -2.51 3.40 -10.20
N PHE A 225 -2.15 2.13 -10.29
CA PHE A 225 -1.52 1.42 -9.18
C PHE A 225 -0.01 1.40 -9.41
N THR A 226 0.74 2.11 -8.58
CA THR A 226 2.19 2.25 -8.72
C THR A 226 2.96 1.17 -7.97
N MET A 227 4.25 1.02 -8.29
CA MET A 227 5.08 -0.12 -7.85
C MET A 227 6.41 0.30 -7.20
N TYR A 228 6.70 1.58 -7.08
CA TYR A 228 7.96 2.10 -6.55
C TYR A 228 7.76 3.39 -5.73
N GLU A 229 6.60 3.55 -5.13
CA GLU A 229 6.30 4.72 -4.30
C GLU A 229 7.23 4.77 -3.08
N GLU A 230 7.37 3.67 -2.35
CA GLU A 230 8.16 3.52 -1.12
C GLU A 230 9.66 3.85 -1.27
N VAL A 231 10.12 3.96 -2.51
CA VAL A 231 11.49 4.37 -2.85
C VAL A 231 11.53 5.66 -3.69
N GLY A 232 10.43 6.41 -3.68
CA GLY A 232 10.35 7.80 -4.15
C GLY A 232 10.19 8.01 -5.65
N HIS A 233 9.82 6.97 -6.43
CA HIS A 233 9.66 7.15 -7.87
C HIS A 233 8.47 6.37 -8.50
N GLY A 234 7.39 6.16 -7.74
CA GLY A 234 6.18 5.47 -8.20
C GLY A 234 5.60 6.10 -9.46
N ALA A 235 4.99 7.26 -9.34
CA ALA A 235 4.34 7.95 -10.44
C ALA A 235 5.25 8.91 -11.24
N THR A 236 6.55 8.76 -11.17
CA THR A 236 7.48 9.57 -12.00
C THR A 236 7.35 9.31 -13.49
N SER A 237 6.60 8.29 -13.90
CA SER A 237 6.35 7.93 -15.30
C SER A 237 5.07 7.11 -15.43
N GLY A 238 4.55 7.03 -16.66
CA GLY A 238 3.41 6.18 -16.98
C GLY A 238 2.05 6.85 -16.78
N ILE A 239 2.01 8.11 -16.32
CA ILE A 239 0.78 8.90 -16.27
C ILE A 239 0.35 9.22 -17.71
N PRO A 240 -0.94 9.08 -18.07
CA PRO A 240 -1.43 9.46 -19.38
C PRO A 240 -1.15 10.94 -19.70
N SER A 241 -0.72 11.23 -20.92
CA SER A 241 -0.23 12.56 -21.31
C SER A 241 -1.32 13.64 -21.34
N ASP A 242 -2.58 13.26 -21.35
CA ASP A 242 -3.75 14.14 -21.31
C ASP A 242 -4.30 14.35 -19.88
N THR A 243 -3.57 13.90 -18.87
CA THR A 243 -3.95 14.09 -17.45
C THR A 243 -3.85 15.55 -17.06
N THR A 244 -4.93 16.09 -16.49
CA THR A 244 -5.00 17.48 -15.99
C THR A 244 -4.96 17.56 -14.47
N GLU A 245 -5.29 16.46 -13.81
CA GLU A 245 -5.37 16.38 -12.35
C GLU A 245 -5.02 14.99 -11.87
N MET A 246 -4.31 14.90 -10.75
CA MET A 246 -3.99 13.64 -10.10
C MET A 246 -4.21 13.76 -8.60
N ILE A 247 -4.89 12.77 -8.03
CA ILE A 247 -5.03 12.61 -6.59
C ILE A 247 -4.32 11.32 -6.18
N SER A 248 -3.33 11.42 -5.30
CA SER A 248 -2.88 10.25 -4.55
C SER A 248 -3.96 9.87 -3.56
N VAL A 249 -4.41 8.64 -3.68
CA VAL A 249 -5.23 7.99 -2.67
C VAL A 249 -4.27 7.16 -1.87
N ASP A 250 -3.79 7.76 -0.77
CA ASP A 250 -2.71 7.22 0.05
C ASP A 250 -3.03 7.53 1.51
N MET A 251 -2.58 6.71 2.45
CA MET A 251 -3.03 6.73 3.83
C MET A 251 -2.86 8.09 4.50
N GLY A 252 -3.78 8.44 5.40
CA GLY A 252 -3.65 9.58 6.30
C GLY A 252 -2.88 9.21 7.56
N ALA A 253 -1.85 9.98 7.91
CA ALA A 253 -1.09 9.76 9.13
C ALA A 253 -1.93 10.08 10.38
N VAL A 254 -1.75 9.28 11.44
CA VAL A 254 -2.37 9.49 12.76
C VAL A 254 -1.28 9.77 13.77
N GLY A 255 -1.40 10.89 14.49
CA GLY A 255 -0.40 11.30 15.49
C GLY A 255 -0.74 12.60 16.19
N ASP A 256 0.17 13.07 17.02
CA ASP A 256 0.01 14.33 17.75
C ASP A 256 -0.07 15.51 16.75
N ASP A 257 -0.87 16.51 17.09
CA ASP A 257 -1.18 17.68 16.25
C ASP A 257 -1.93 17.38 14.94
N LEU A 258 -2.46 16.15 14.76
CA LEU A 258 -3.30 15.74 13.64
C LEU A 258 -4.72 15.42 14.10
N GLU A 259 -5.70 15.78 13.27
CA GLU A 259 -7.13 15.51 13.53
C GLU A 259 -7.58 14.15 12.95
N THR A 260 -6.74 13.53 12.11
CA THR A 260 -7.01 12.21 11.53
C THR A 260 -6.94 11.11 12.60
N ASP A 261 -7.90 10.20 12.53
CA ASP A 261 -7.94 8.93 13.24
C ASP A 261 -8.34 7.79 12.26
N GLU A 262 -8.36 6.55 12.74
CA GLU A 262 -8.66 5.38 11.89
C GLU A 262 -10.09 5.37 11.30
N TYR A 263 -10.99 6.22 11.79
CA TYR A 263 -12.39 6.28 11.36
C TYR A 263 -12.67 7.32 10.28
N LYS A 264 -11.69 8.16 9.98
CA LYS A 264 -11.83 9.31 9.07
C LYS A 264 -11.22 9.05 7.71
N VAL A 265 -11.73 9.77 6.70
CA VAL A 265 -10.94 10.11 5.53
C VAL A 265 -10.09 11.33 5.85
N SER A 266 -8.80 11.24 5.62
CA SER A 266 -7.87 12.36 5.72
C SER A 266 -7.79 13.10 4.39
N ILE A 267 -7.79 14.42 4.44
CA ILE A 267 -7.52 15.34 3.34
C ILE A 267 -6.23 16.07 3.68
N CYS A 268 -5.16 15.80 2.98
CA CYS A 268 -3.87 16.46 3.24
C CYS A 268 -3.85 17.83 2.57
N ALA A 269 -3.65 18.88 3.38
CA ALA A 269 -3.50 20.23 2.86
C ALA A 269 -2.06 20.57 2.50
N LYS A 270 -1.08 19.91 3.13
CA LYS A 270 0.36 20.08 2.90
C LYS A 270 1.13 18.89 3.45
N ASP A 271 2.18 18.50 2.75
CA ASP A 271 3.19 17.55 3.22
C ASP A 271 4.61 18.12 3.10
N SER A 272 5.64 17.25 3.03
CA SER A 272 7.04 17.66 2.93
C SER A 272 7.37 18.37 1.61
N GLY A 273 6.69 18.02 0.52
CA GLY A 273 6.88 18.61 -0.82
C GLY A 273 6.26 19.99 -0.97
N GLY A 274 5.24 20.31 -0.17
CA GLY A 274 4.59 21.60 -0.20
C GLY A 274 3.07 21.55 -0.03
N PRO A 275 2.37 22.70 -0.20
CA PRO A 275 0.91 22.73 -0.20
C PRO A 275 0.35 21.99 -1.43
N TYR A 276 -0.72 21.25 -1.22
CA TYR A 276 -1.55 20.70 -2.30
C TYR A 276 -2.37 21.80 -2.99
N ASP A 277 -2.89 21.51 -4.19
CA ASP A 277 -3.67 22.48 -4.94
C ASP A 277 -4.86 22.98 -4.12
N TYR A 278 -4.98 24.31 -4.05
CA TYR A 278 -5.98 24.96 -3.20
C TYR A 278 -7.42 24.65 -3.66
N GLN A 279 -7.65 24.58 -4.98
CA GLN A 279 -9.00 24.33 -5.51
C GLN A 279 -9.39 22.87 -5.29
N VAL A 280 -8.50 21.93 -5.56
CA VAL A 280 -8.70 20.49 -5.32
C VAL A 280 -8.98 20.24 -3.83
N THR A 281 -8.13 20.76 -2.95
CA THR A 281 -8.30 20.58 -1.49
C THR A 281 -9.61 21.23 -0.99
N THR A 282 -9.94 22.42 -1.47
CA THR A 282 -11.18 23.11 -1.09
C THR A 282 -12.41 22.33 -1.54
N GLU A 283 -12.38 21.75 -2.72
CA GLU A 283 -13.48 20.97 -3.26
C GLU A 283 -13.67 19.64 -2.47
N LEU A 284 -12.59 18.94 -2.16
CA LEU A 284 -12.63 17.75 -1.31
C LEU A 284 -13.25 18.05 0.06
N ILE A 285 -12.87 19.18 0.68
CA ILE A 285 -13.43 19.62 1.97
C ILE A 285 -14.92 19.96 1.83
N ARG A 286 -15.32 20.67 0.75
CA ARG A 286 -16.72 21.00 0.48
C ARG A 286 -17.56 19.72 0.40
N LEU A 287 -17.12 18.76 -0.40
CA LEU A 287 -17.81 17.49 -0.59
C LEU A 287 -17.89 16.67 0.70
N ALA A 288 -16.81 16.59 1.46
CA ALA A 288 -16.81 15.89 2.74
C ALA A 288 -17.88 16.47 3.70
N LYS A 289 -18.02 17.81 3.75
CA LYS A 289 -19.05 18.48 4.53
C LYS A 289 -20.45 18.20 4.00
N GLU A 290 -20.68 18.36 2.70
CA GLU A 290 -22.00 18.17 2.09
C GLU A 290 -22.52 16.74 2.21
N LYS A 291 -21.62 15.77 2.07
CA LYS A 291 -21.96 14.34 2.26
C LYS A 291 -21.97 13.89 3.71
N ASN A 292 -21.72 14.82 4.66
CA ASN A 292 -21.64 14.54 6.10
C ASN A 292 -20.69 13.37 6.43
N LEU A 293 -19.51 13.36 5.79
CA LEU A 293 -18.50 12.34 6.01
C LEU A 293 -17.70 12.63 7.29
N ASN A 294 -17.19 11.59 7.92
CA ASN A 294 -16.19 11.74 8.97
C ASN A 294 -14.83 11.97 8.33
N TYR A 295 -14.31 13.20 8.42
CA TYR A 295 -13.09 13.62 7.72
C TYR A 295 -12.20 14.47 8.64
N ALA A 296 -10.94 14.59 8.26
CA ALA A 296 -9.97 15.51 8.83
C ALA A 296 -9.24 16.26 7.72
N VAL A 297 -8.68 17.43 8.06
CA VAL A 297 -7.79 18.20 7.19
C VAL A 297 -6.49 18.42 7.96
N ASP A 298 -5.39 17.84 7.46
CA ASP A 298 -4.13 17.81 8.18
C ASP A 298 -2.93 18.27 7.34
N ILE A 299 -1.83 18.55 8.05
CA ILE A 299 -0.52 18.84 7.48
C ILE A 299 0.46 17.78 8.00
N TYR A 300 1.10 17.04 7.09
CA TYR A 300 2.06 16.00 7.46
C TYR A 300 3.50 16.52 7.39
N PRO A 301 4.26 16.53 8.49
CA PRO A 301 5.58 17.13 8.51
C PRO A 301 6.65 16.28 7.80
N PHE A 302 6.46 14.96 7.72
CA PHE A 302 7.41 13.99 7.17
C PHE A 302 6.70 12.97 6.30
N TYR A 303 6.21 13.40 5.14
CA TYR A 303 5.37 12.60 4.26
C TYR A 303 5.61 13.03 2.80
N GLY A 304 5.54 12.10 1.89
CA GLY A 304 5.50 12.32 0.46
C GLY A 304 4.54 11.32 -0.17
N SER A 305 4.16 11.54 -1.41
CA SER A 305 3.26 10.65 -2.15
C SER A 305 3.55 10.62 -3.65
N ASP A 306 2.88 9.77 -4.37
CA ASP A 306 3.04 9.62 -5.82
C ASP A 306 2.87 10.92 -6.62
N VAL A 307 1.98 11.83 -6.18
CA VAL A 307 1.82 13.11 -6.89
C VAL A 307 3.06 13.98 -6.84
N GLU A 308 3.83 13.94 -5.74
CA GLU A 308 5.09 14.66 -5.66
C GLU A 308 6.13 14.09 -6.64
N GLY A 309 6.15 12.76 -6.77
CA GLY A 309 6.96 12.09 -7.78
C GLY A 309 6.60 12.56 -9.19
N ALA A 310 5.29 12.67 -9.48
CA ALA A 310 4.79 13.16 -10.76
C ALA A 310 5.19 14.61 -11.04
N LEU A 311 4.99 15.52 -10.07
CA LEU A 311 5.38 16.92 -10.19
C LEU A 311 6.90 17.07 -10.40
N SER A 312 7.69 16.33 -9.62
CA SER A 312 9.16 16.33 -9.75
C SER A 312 9.64 15.82 -11.11
N ALA A 313 8.87 14.93 -11.73
CA ALA A 313 9.13 14.42 -13.09
C ALA A 313 8.68 15.38 -14.21
N GLY A 314 8.02 16.50 -13.86
CA GLY A 314 7.65 17.57 -14.81
C GLY A 314 6.23 17.44 -15.37
N TYR A 315 5.34 16.66 -14.76
CA TYR A 315 3.92 16.66 -15.14
C TYR A 315 3.24 17.96 -14.69
N ASP A 316 2.55 18.61 -15.62
CA ASP A 316 1.77 19.85 -15.38
C ASP A 316 0.34 19.49 -15.01
N ILE A 317 0.12 19.21 -13.72
CA ILE A 317 -1.16 18.70 -13.19
C ILE A 317 -1.55 19.40 -11.89
N LYS A 318 -2.85 19.61 -11.67
CA LYS A 318 -3.38 19.90 -10.33
C LYS A 318 -3.27 18.64 -9.48
N HIS A 319 -3.14 18.79 -8.16
CA HIS A 319 -2.84 17.64 -7.32
C HIS A 319 -3.51 17.70 -5.95
N GLY A 320 -3.82 16.52 -5.42
CA GLY A 320 -4.40 16.31 -4.11
C GLY A 320 -3.92 15.02 -3.46
N LEU A 321 -4.17 14.90 -2.16
CA LEU A 321 -3.90 13.68 -1.40
C LEU A 321 -5.02 13.44 -0.40
N ILE A 322 -5.63 12.26 -0.46
CA ILE A 322 -6.63 11.78 0.49
C ILE A 322 -6.43 10.30 0.77
N GLY A 323 -6.88 9.83 1.93
CA GLY A 323 -6.90 8.40 2.21
C GLY A 323 -7.49 8.05 3.57
N PRO A 324 -7.65 6.76 3.89
CA PRO A 324 -8.10 6.36 5.21
C PRO A 324 -7.02 6.64 6.25
N GLY A 325 -7.43 7.06 7.44
CA GLY A 325 -6.49 7.21 8.55
C GLY A 325 -5.85 5.87 8.93
N VAL A 326 -4.52 5.83 8.96
CA VAL A 326 -3.72 4.66 9.33
C VAL A 326 -2.80 4.99 10.49
N PHE A 327 -2.99 4.32 11.62
CA PHE A 327 -2.15 4.45 12.79
C PHE A 327 -0.90 3.57 12.67
N ALA A 328 0.23 4.05 13.18
CA ALA A 328 1.54 3.36 13.21
C ALA A 328 2.07 3.00 11.81
N SER A 329 1.93 3.92 10.83
CA SER A 329 2.49 3.74 9.49
C SER A 329 3.98 3.36 9.52
N HIS A 330 4.41 2.55 8.56
CA HIS A 330 5.75 1.93 8.50
C HIS A 330 6.07 0.99 9.68
N GLY A 331 5.03 0.57 10.43
CA GLY A 331 5.12 -0.39 11.50
C GLY A 331 4.15 -1.57 11.34
N TYR A 332 3.48 -1.96 12.42
CA TYR A 332 2.31 -2.84 12.38
C TYR A 332 1.06 -1.98 12.49
N GLU A 333 0.48 -1.72 11.35
CA GLU A 333 -0.49 -0.66 11.10
C GLU A 333 -1.91 -1.08 11.45
N ARG A 334 -2.77 -0.07 11.61
CA ARG A 334 -4.20 -0.29 11.80
C ARG A 334 -5.03 0.85 11.20
N THR A 335 -6.18 0.47 10.67
CA THR A 335 -7.25 1.36 10.23
C THR A 335 -8.61 0.76 10.62
N HIS A 336 -9.68 1.38 10.24
CA HIS A 336 -11.03 0.89 10.51
C HIS A 336 -11.90 0.93 9.25
N THR A 337 -12.86 0.01 9.15
CA THR A 337 -13.82 -0.08 8.03
C THR A 337 -14.53 1.26 7.76
N GLN A 338 -14.77 2.10 8.79
CA GLN A 338 -15.37 3.43 8.60
C GLN A 338 -14.43 4.40 7.87
N GLY A 339 -13.12 4.36 8.13
CA GLY A 339 -12.14 5.16 7.37
C GLY A 339 -12.12 4.74 5.90
N VAL A 340 -12.16 3.44 5.63
CA VAL A 340 -12.29 2.88 4.26
C VAL A 340 -13.58 3.40 3.60
N GLU A 341 -14.71 3.33 4.30
CA GLU A 341 -16.02 3.77 3.81
C GLU A 341 -16.04 5.28 3.50
N ASN A 342 -15.54 6.12 4.44
CA ASN A 342 -15.50 7.56 4.25
C ASN A 342 -14.60 7.96 3.07
N THR A 343 -13.46 7.28 2.90
CA THR A 343 -12.56 7.51 1.76
C THR A 343 -13.22 7.14 0.44
N LEU A 344 -13.83 5.95 0.36
CA LEU A 344 -14.55 5.51 -0.83
C LEU A 344 -15.68 6.49 -1.22
N LYS A 345 -16.47 6.93 -0.24
CA LYS A 345 -17.56 7.90 -0.44
C LYS A 345 -17.06 9.27 -0.91
N LEU A 346 -15.95 9.75 -0.37
CA LEU A 346 -15.39 11.03 -0.78
C LEU A 346 -14.89 10.98 -2.23
N ILE A 347 -14.15 9.93 -2.61
CA ILE A 347 -13.70 9.75 -3.99
C ILE A 347 -14.90 9.61 -4.94
N ALA A 348 -15.90 8.82 -4.57
CA ALA A 348 -17.10 8.63 -5.38
C ALA A 348 -17.84 9.96 -5.60
N ALA A 349 -17.97 10.79 -4.57
CA ALA A 349 -18.55 12.13 -4.68
C ALA A 349 -17.73 13.03 -5.62
N TYR A 350 -16.40 12.99 -5.50
CA TYR A 350 -15.50 13.83 -6.27
C TYR A 350 -15.50 13.54 -7.77
N ILE A 351 -15.65 12.29 -8.18
CA ILE A 351 -15.67 11.90 -9.61
C ILE A 351 -17.07 11.98 -10.23
N ALA A 352 -18.12 12.18 -9.42
CA ALA A 352 -19.50 12.33 -9.87
C ALA A 352 -19.92 13.79 -10.08
N GLU A 353 -19.09 14.74 -9.73
CA GLU A 353 -19.25 16.19 -9.99
C GLU A 353 -18.36 16.66 -11.14
#